data_d9c6b501a9e44dc929f9df2f0638c9b6
#
_entry.id   d9c6b501a9e44dc929f9df2f0638c9b6
#
_cell.length_a   1.000
_cell.length_b   1.000
_cell.length_c   1.000
_cell.angle_alpha   90.00
_cell.angle_beta   90.00
_cell.angle_gamma   90.00
#
_symmetry.space_group_name_H-M   'P 1'
#
loop_
_entity.id
_entity.type
_entity.pdbx_description
1 polymer ?
#
loop_
_entity_poly.entity_id
_entity_poly.type
_entity_poly.pdbx_seq_one_letter_code
_entity_poly.pdbx_strand_id
1 'polypeptide(L)'
;MLSRMEHDSIGALNVPAEAYYGVQSMRAATNFQITHRPLHPVLIDSIVMVKKAAAITNEKSGKLDQQIVQAIIQACDEILDGNLRDQFIVDAIQGGAGTSANMNANEVIANRAIEILGGTKGDYSVVHPNDHVNMSQSTNDVIPTAGKITVLKLLPQTIKGLEKLEKAMEEKEAEFDDILKMGRTQLQDAVPMRLGQSFGAFAHVLKRDIKRLKNVMDEMKVLNIGATAIGTAINVDPYYLANISYELSKVAGISLKQADDLIDATQNLDGFVSVSGVLKTCAVDISKISNDLRLMSSGPRTGLSEINLPARQNGSSIMPGKINPVIPEVVSQVAYLIIGHDYTITMAAEAGQLELNAFEPVLFHHLFESIDTLKEAAATLTKHCITGITANKGQCEEYIEKSVGISTALCPYIGYAKSAEIAKKSLKTGIPVKELVLEEGLLKEEELKEILKPEKMTQPMREKVMKAVS
;
A
#
# COMPACT_ATOMS: atom_id res chain seq x y z
N MET A 1 -24.57 10.77 34.30
CA MET A 1 -23.40 11.60 33.92
C MET A 1 -23.87 13.03 33.80
N LEU A 2 -23.05 14.00 34.19
CA LEU A 2 -23.35 15.41 33.96
C LEU A 2 -23.37 15.66 32.44
N SER A 3 -24.30 16.49 31.97
CA SER A 3 -24.44 16.85 30.58
C SER A 3 -24.58 18.37 30.42
N ARG A 4 -24.17 18.90 29.28
CA ARG A 4 -24.45 20.26 28.86
C ARG A 4 -25.36 20.24 27.64
N MET A 5 -26.26 21.23 27.54
CA MET A 5 -27.16 21.38 26.40
C MET A 5 -26.46 22.19 25.30
N GLU A 6 -26.35 21.62 24.12
CA GLU A 6 -25.88 22.31 22.94
C GLU A 6 -26.95 22.37 21.85
N HIS A 7 -26.85 23.34 20.95
CA HIS A 7 -27.83 23.60 19.91
C HIS A 7 -27.15 23.67 18.54
N ASP A 8 -27.85 23.16 17.54
CA ASP A 8 -27.56 23.38 16.12
C ASP A 8 -28.85 23.76 15.37
N SER A 9 -28.79 23.87 14.04
CA SER A 9 -29.95 24.22 13.21
C SER A 9 -31.10 23.20 13.27
N ILE A 10 -30.85 21.97 13.74
CA ILE A 10 -31.84 20.90 13.84
C ILE A 10 -32.55 20.92 15.22
N GLY A 11 -31.86 21.43 16.25
CA GLY A 11 -32.42 21.55 17.62
C GLY A 11 -31.39 21.28 18.71
N ALA A 12 -31.88 21.12 19.94
CA ALA A 12 -31.07 20.89 21.12
C ALA A 12 -30.74 19.40 21.32
N LEU A 13 -29.54 19.13 21.86
CA LEU A 13 -29.12 17.80 22.28
C LEU A 13 -28.23 17.90 23.53
N ASN A 14 -28.36 16.92 24.43
CA ASN A 14 -27.47 16.80 25.58
C ASN A 14 -26.16 16.13 25.17
N VAL A 15 -25.07 16.83 25.43
CA VAL A 15 -23.69 16.33 25.23
C VAL A 15 -23.07 16.07 26.61
N PRO A 16 -22.30 15.00 26.83
CA PRO A 16 -21.61 14.79 28.12
C PRO A 16 -20.78 16.01 28.51
N ALA A 17 -20.85 16.48 29.75
CA ALA A 17 -20.19 17.72 30.18
C ALA A 17 -18.67 17.70 29.95
N GLU A 18 -18.03 16.53 30.09
CA GLU A 18 -16.58 16.38 29.94
C GLU A 18 -16.12 16.19 28.50
N ALA A 19 -17.04 15.93 27.54
CA ALA A 19 -16.68 15.71 26.13
C ALA A 19 -16.15 16.97 25.47
N TYR A 20 -15.19 16.83 24.58
CA TYR A 20 -14.70 17.91 23.70
C TYR A 20 -15.45 17.93 22.36
N TYR A 21 -16.07 16.82 21.94
CA TYR A 21 -17.01 16.85 20.83
C TYR A 21 -18.32 17.56 21.23
N GLY A 22 -19.08 18.01 20.23
CA GLY A 22 -20.31 18.76 20.44
C GLY A 22 -21.54 18.06 19.85
N VAL A 23 -22.59 18.85 19.66
CA VAL A 23 -23.92 18.38 19.23
C VAL A 23 -23.90 17.72 17.85
N GLN A 24 -23.12 18.22 16.87
CA GLN A 24 -23.07 17.65 15.52
C GLN A 24 -22.39 16.29 15.52
N SER A 25 -21.28 16.14 16.26
CA SER A 25 -20.62 14.85 16.43
C SER A 25 -21.53 13.82 17.11
N MET A 26 -22.27 14.22 18.15
CA MET A 26 -23.23 13.35 18.81
C MET A 26 -24.34 12.86 17.89
N ARG A 27 -24.87 13.75 17.04
CA ARG A 27 -25.86 13.35 16.00
C ARG A 27 -25.26 12.35 15.03
N ALA A 28 -24.06 12.64 14.54
CA ALA A 28 -23.36 11.76 13.60
C ALA A 28 -23.10 10.37 14.20
N ALA A 29 -22.60 10.30 15.42
CA ALA A 29 -22.35 9.04 16.13
C ALA A 29 -23.64 8.24 16.40
N THR A 30 -24.79 8.93 16.54
CA THR A 30 -26.09 8.29 16.67
C THR A 30 -26.63 7.80 15.33
N ASN A 31 -26.43 8.59 14.26
CA ASN A 31 -26.97 8.28 12.91
C ASN A 31 -26.17 7.20 12.20
N PHE A 32 -24.84 7.16 12.39
CA PHE A 32 -23.94 6.30 11.64
C PHE A 32 -23.24 5.31 12.59
N GLN A 33 -23.82 4.14 12.77
CA GLN A 33 -23.26 3.02 13.50
C GLN A 33 -23.09 1.84 12.52
N ILE A 34 -22.19 2.03 11.54
CA ILE A 34 -22.08 1.15 10.39
C ILE A 34 -20.94 0.15 10.58
N THR A 35 -19.71 0.65 10.80
CA THR A 35 -18.54 -0.22 10.98
C THR A 35 -18.11 -0.37 12.42
N HIS A 36 -18.55 0.52 13.30
CA HIS A 36 -18.06 0.69 14.69
C HIS A 36 -16.53 0.89 14.74
N ARG A 37 -15.93 1.41 13.67
CA ARG A 37 -14.52 1.76 13.59
C ARG A 37 -14.37 3.28 13.57
N PRO A 38 -13.42 3.83 14.34
CA PRO A 38 -13.12 5.26 14.28
C PRO A 38 -12.49 5.62 12.95
N LEU A 39 -12.36 6.92 12.70
CA LEU A 39 -11.55 7.46 11.62
C LEU A 39 -10.10 6.98 11.76
N HIS A 40 -9.41 6.81 10.62
CA HIS A 40 -7.99 6.47 10.62
C HIS A 40 -7.18 7.55 11.37
N PRO A 41 -6.26 7.20 12.31
CA PRO A 41 -5.55 8.18 13.13
C PRO A 41 -4.80 9.25 12.30
N VAL A 42 -4.16 8.85 11.20
CA VAL A 42 -3.45 9.79 10.31
C VAL A 42 -4.41 10.71 9.55
N LEU A 43 -5.66 10.29 9.29
CA LEU A 43 -6.69 11.17 8.72
C LEU A 43 -7.09 12.25 9.74
N ILE A 44 -7.26 11.89 11.00
CA ILE A 44 -7.52 12.87 12.09
C ILE A 44 -6.38 13.88 12.13
N ASP A 45 -5.12 13.43 12.14
CA ASP A 45 -3.95 14.31 12.10
C ASP A 45 -3.97 15.24 10.90
N SER A 46 -4.30 14.72 9.73
CA SER A 46 -4.34 15.49 8.48
C SER A 46 -5.43 16.56 8.51
N ILE A 47 -6.63 16.24 9.02
CA ILE A 47 -7.71 17.24 9.23
C ILE A 47 -7.23 18.32 10.20
N VAL A 48 -6.63 17.95 11.33
CA VAL A 48 -6.13 18.90 12.34
C VAL A 48 -5.03 19.80 11.77
N MET A 49 -4.15 19.26 10.91
CA MET A 49 -3.14 20.07 10.18
C MET A 49 -3.78 21.10 9.26
N VAL A 50 -4.86 20.74 8.57
CA VAL A 50 -5.62 21.69 7.75
C VAL A 50 -6.22 22.79 8.63
N LYS A 51 -6.82 22.45 9.79
CA LYS A 51 -7.40 23.44 10.71
C LYS A 51 -6.33 24.38 11.27
N LYS A 52 -5.18 23.85 11.66
CA LYS A 52 -4.06 24.67 12.13
C LYS A 52 -3.55 25.64 11.06
N ALA A 53 -3.35 25.16 9.84
CA ALA A 53 -2.91 25.99 8.71
C ALA A 53 -3.94 27.07 8.35
N ALA A 54 -5.23 26.73 8.39
CA ALA A 54 -6.32 27.67 8.14
C ALA A 54 -6.39 28.78 9.19
N ALA A 55 -6.26 28.45 10.48
CA ALA A 55 -6.21 29.44 11.56
C ALA A 55 -5.03 30.42 11.38
N ILE A 56 -3.83 29.92 11.10
CA ILE A 56 -2.63 30.73 10.82
C ILE A 56 -2.86 31.65 9.62
N THR A 57 -3.50 31.15 8.56
CA THR A 57 -3.71 31.93 7.35
C THR A 57 -4.78 33.00 7.56
N ASN A 58 -5.85 32.71 8.30
CA ASN A 58 -6.90 33.67 8.67
C ASN A 58 -6.40 34.77 9.62
N GLU A 59 -5.49 34.46 10.54
CA GLU A 59 -4.82 35.49 11.35
C GLU A 59 -4.04 36.46 10.46
N LYS A 60 -3.20 35.94 9.55
CA LYS A 60 -2.39 36.75 8.64
C LYS A 60 -3.21 37.57 7.66
N SER A 61 -4.42 37.15 7.32
CA SER A 61 -5.37 37.93 6.54
C SER A 61 -6.10 39.02 7.36
N GLY A 62 -5.91 39.03 8.68
CA GLY A 62 -6.58 39.95 9.61
C GLY A 62 -8.05 39.60 9.86
N LYS A 63 -8.50 38.39 9.55
CA LYS A 63 -9.90 37.94 9.73
C LYS A 63 -10.16 37.24 11.05
N LEU A 64 -9.14 36.75 11.72
CA LEU A 64 -9.26 36.00 12.97
C LEU A 64 -8.35 36.62 14.05
N ASP A 65 -8.88 36.77 15.25
CA ASP A 65 -8.17 37.35 16.38
C ASP A 65 -6.99 36.50 16.82
N GLN A 66 -5.87 37.13 17.14
CA GLN A 66 -4.63 36.48 17.52
C GLN A 66 -4.77 35.54 18.73
N GLN A 67 -5.55 35.94 19.76
CA GLN A 67 -5.71 35.11 20.98
C GLN A 67 -6.47 33.86 20.66
N ILE A 68 -7.52 33.95 19.83
CA ILE A 68 -8.29 32.81 19.37
C ILE A 68 -7.40 31.87 18.54
N VAL A 69 -6.59 32.42 17.62
CA VAL A 69 -5.67 31.63 16.79
C VAL A 69 -4.66 30.88 17.63
N GLN A 70 -4.02 31.52 18.63
CA GLN A 70 -3.06 30.84 19.49
C GLN A 70 -3.70 29.70 20.26
N ALA A 71 -4.93 29.87 20.76
CA ALA A 71 -5.66 28.79 21.44
C ALA A 71 -6.02 27.64 20.47
N ILE A 72 -6.43 27.94 19.23
CA ILE A 72 -6.69 26.91 18.19
C ILE A 72 -5.41 26.16 17.84
N ILE A 73 -4.28 26.87 17.66
CA ILE A 73 -2.98 26.26 17.35
C ILE A 73 -2.56 25.31 18.48
N GLN A 74 -2.65 25.76 19.74
CA GLN A 74 -2.31 24.93 20.89
C GLN A 74 -3.20 23.69 20.96
N ALA A 75 -4.51 23.83 20.77
CA ALA A 75 -5.44 22.70 20.73
C ALA A 75 -5.09 21.69 19.61
N CYS A 76 -4.74 22.20 18.42
CA CYS A 76 -4.28 21.37 17.31
C CYS A 76 -2.98 20.63 17.66
N ASP A 77 -2.02 21.29 18.28
CA ASP A 77 -0.73 20.67 18.66
C ASP A 77 -0.94 19.55 19.69
N GLU A 78 -1.77 19.78 20.70
CA GLU A 78 -2.12 18.75 21.68
C GLU A 78 -2.75 17.51 21.01
N ILE A 79 -3.64 17.70 20.03
CA ILE A 79 -4.24 16.58 19.27
C ILE A 79 -3.18 15.85 18.43
N LEU A 80 -2.29 16.59 17.76
CA LEU A 80 -1.22 16.02 16.96
C LEU A 80 -0.20 15.23 17.81
N ASP A 81 0.00 15.63 19.07
CA ASP A 81 0.81 14.92 20.07
C ASP A 81 0.11 13.66 20.63
N GLY A 82 -1.11 13.37 20.17
CA GLY A 82 -1.85 12.15 20.53
C GLY A 82 -2.93 12.33 21.61
N ASN A 83 -3.12 13.55 22.15
CA ASN A 83 -4.18 13.80 23.12
C ASN A 83 -5.56 13.87 22.46
N LEU A 84 -6.62 13.70 23.24
CA LEU A 84 -8.04 13.84 22.81
C LEU A 84 -8.46 12.93 21.64
N ARG A 85 -7.73 11.84 21.38
CA ARG A 85 -8.05 10.91 20.28
C ARG A 85 -9.38 10.20 20.44
N ASP A 86 -9.76 9.91 21.67
CA ASP A 86 -11.03 9.33 22.07
C ASP A 86 -12.24 10.25 21.85
N GLN A 87 -11.99 11.52 21.55
CA GLN A 87 -13.02 12.52 21.26
C GLN A 87 -13.45 12.54 19.77
N PHE A 88 -12.77 11.80 18.92
CA PHE A 88 -13.15 11.61 17.51
C PHE A 88 -14.04 10.38 17.39
N ILE A 89 -15.35 10.60 17.64
CA ILE A 89 -16.34 9.54 17.90
C ILE A 89 -17.13 9.08 16.67
N VAL A 90 -16.93 9.72 15.51
CA VAL A 90 -17.70 9.42 14.31
C VAL A 90 -17.20 8.15 13.61
N ASP A 91 -18.15 7.37 13.04
CA ASP A 91 -17.81 6.16 12.28
C ASP A 91 -16.99 6.50 11.02
N ALA A 92 -16.11 5.60 10.64
CA ALA A 92 -15.29 5.74 9.43
C ALA A 92 -16.15 5.82 8.14
N ILE A 93 -17.30 5.15 8.12
CA ILE A 93 -18.27 5.22 7.02
C ILE A 93 -19.47 6.03 7.45
N GLN A 94 -19.66 7.17 6.80
CA GLN A 94 -20.66 8.17 7.13
C GLN A 94 -21.21 8.85 5.89
N GLY A 95 -22.48 9.27 5.91
CA GLY A 95 -23.06 10.11 4.85
C GLY A 95 -22.62 11.58 4.98
N GLY A 96 -22.77 12.35 3.90
CA GLY A 96 -22.49 13.80 3.90
C GLY A 96 -21.06 14.18 3.56
N ALA A 97 -20.39 13.41 2.70
CA ALA A 97 -19.06 13.76 2.15
C ALA A 97 -17.98 14.04 3.22
N GLY A 98 -18.08 13.39 4.40
CA GLY A 98 -17.14 13.62 5.50
C GLY A 98 -17.47 14.84 6.38
N THR A 99 -18.66 15.45 6.25
CA THR A 99 -19.05 16.58 7.11
C THR A 99 -19.00 16.22 8.59
N SER A 100 -19.38 15.00 8.97
CA SER A 100 -19.31 14.56 10.38
C SER A 100 -17.88 14.54 10.90
N ALA A 101 -16.92 14.06 10.09
CA ALA A 101 -15.50 14.07 10.44
C ALA A 101 -14.94 15.50 10.56
N ASN A 102 -15.29 16.38 9.62
CA ASN A 102 -14.90 17.79 9.63
C ASN A 102 -15.46 18.49 10.89
N MET A 103 -16.74 18.32 11.18
CA MET A 103 -17.37 18.94 12.34
C MET A 103 -16.86 18.36 13.66
N ASN A 104 -16.56 17.07 13.74
CA ASN A 104 -15.96 16.47 14.94
C ASN A 104 -14.61 17.15 15.25
N ALA A 105 -13.77 17.35 14.26
CA ALA A 105 -12.53 18.10 14.44
C ALA A 105 -12.77 19.55 14.87
N ASN A 106 -13.72 20.25 14.22
CA ASN A 106 -14.06 21.62 14.55
C ASN A 106 -14.53 21.77 16.01
N GLU A 107 -15.43 20.88 16.46
CA GLU A 107 -15.98 20.91 17.81
C GLU A 107 -14.93 20.57 18.88
N VAL A 108 -14.09 19.54 18.66
CA VAL A 108 -13.03 19.16 19.58
C VAL A 108 -11.99 20.29 19.72
N ILE A 109 -11.55 20.86 18.61
CA ILE A 109 -10.62 21.98 18.62
C ILE A 109 -11.22 23.22 19.27
N ALA A 110 -12.47 23.57 18.96
CA ALA A 110 -13.15 24.71 19.57
C ALA A 110 -13.28 24.57 21.09
N ASN A 111 -13.78 23.43 21.58
CA ASN A 111 -13.95 23.18 23.00
C ASN A 111 -12.61 23.18 23.76
N ARG A 112 -11.53 22.65 23.16
CA ARG A 112 -10.21 22.72 23.77
C ARG A 112 -9.66 24.15 23.78
N ALA A 113 -9.84 24.90 22.70
CA ALA A 113 -9.44 26.31 22.63
C ALA A 113 -10.22 27.19 23.64
N ILE A 114 -11.52 26.95 23.83
CA ILE A 114 -12.34 27.61 24.87
C ILE A 114 -11.73 27.37 26.25
N GLU A 115 -11.38 26.15 26.59
CA GLU A 115 -10.80 25.80 27.88
C GLU A 115 -9.42 26.43 28.08
N ILE A 116 -8.56 26.47 27.02
CA ILE A 116 -7.26 27.17 27.02
C ILE A 116 -7.44 28.67 27.34
N LEU A 117 -8.51 29.28 26.84
CA LEU A 117 -8.86 30.68 27.11
C LEU A 117 -9.55 30.92 28.45
N GLY A 118 -9.71 29.87 29.29
CA GLY A 118 -10.36 29.93 30.61
C GLY A 118 -11.90 29.90 30.56
N GLY A 119 -12.51 29.59 29.42
CA GLY A 119 -13.95 29.42 29.25
C GLY A 119 -14.43 28.01 29.62
N THR A 120 -15.74 27.79 29.45
CA THR A 120 -16.41 26.51 29.71
C THR A 120 -16.76 25.83 28.40
N LYS A 121 -16.46 24.52 28.25
CA LYS A 121 -16.80 23.74 27.06
C LYS A 121 -18.28 23.91 26.67
N GLY A 122 -18.54 24.17 25.39
CA GLY A 122 -19.86 24.49 24.82
C GLY A 122 -20.18 25.98 24.77
N ASP A 123 -19.34 26.85 25.34
CA ASP A 123 -19.50 28.31 25.19
C ASP A 123 -18.92 28.80 23.86
N TYR A 124 -19.64 28.56 22.79
CA TYR A 124 -19.22 28.93 21.44
C TYR A 124 -19.21 30.44 21.16
N SER A 125 -19.57 31.29 22.17
CA SER A 125 -19.33 32.73 22.08
C SER A 125 -17.82 33.08 22.22
N VAL A 126 -17.01 32.19 22.83
CA VAL A 126 -15.57 32.35 22.99
C VAL A 126 -14.84 31.86 21.74
N VAL A 127 -15.03 30.58 21.36
CA VAL A 127 -14.49 30.03 20.11
C VAL A 127 -15.58 29.19 19.43
N HIS A 128 -16.00 29.62 18.25
CA HIS A 128 -17.07 28.97 17.52
C HIS A 128 -16.52 27.91 16.52
N PRO A 129 -17.07 26.68 16.48
CA PRO A 129 -16.59 25.64 15.56
C PRO A 129 -16.64 26.04 14.08
N ASN A 130 -17.72 26.69 13.65
CA ASN A 130 -17.89 27.13 12.24
C ASN A 130 -17.21 28.47 11.98
N ASP A 131 -17.44 29.49 12.82
CA ASP A 131 -17.05 30.88 12.49
C ASP A 131 -15.55 31.13 12.73
N HIS A 132 -14.91 30.35 13.63
CA HIS A 132 -13.48 30.47 13.93
C HIS A 132 -12.67 29.29 13.40
N VAL A 133 -12.97 28.04 13.85
CA VAL A 133 -12.16 26.87 13.48
C VAL A 133 -12.32 26.49 12.01
N ASN A 134 -13.53 26.62 11.46
CA ASN A 134 -13.85 26.31 10.05
C ASN A 134 -13.83 27.55 9.14
N MET A 135 -13.39 28.71 9.63
CA MET A 135 -13.36 29.96 8.84
C MET A 135 -12.64 29.78 7.50
N SER A 136 -13.23 30.29 6.42
CA SER A 136 -12.73 30.19 5.04
C SER A 136 -12.64 28.75 4.47
N GLN A 137 -13.33 27.80 5.08
CA GLN A 137 -13.28 26.39 4.68
C GLN A 137 -14.68 25.82 4.43
N SER A 138 -14.72 24.73 3.67
CA SER A 138 -15.85 23.82 3.56
C SER A 138 -15.39 22.40 3.87
N THR A 139 -16.29 21.51 4.25
CA THR A 139 -16.02 20.06 4.24
C THR A 139 -15.41 19.62 2.90
N ASN A 140 -15.91 20.21 1.81
CA ASN A 140 -15.63 19.82 0.43
C ASN A 140 -14.20 20.12 -0.02
N ASP A 141 -13.49 21.02 0.65
CA ASP A 141 -12.06 21.26 0.40
C ASP A 141 -11.16 20.70 1.52
N VAL A 142 -11.65 20.64 2.76
CA VAL A 142 -10.90 20.08 3.90
C VAL A 142 -10.70 18.58 3.80
N ILE A 143 -11.77 17.83 3.52
CA ILE A 143 -11.74 16.35 3.58
C ILE A 143 -10.88 15.75 2.47
N PRO A 144 -11.03 16.10 1.18
CA PRO A 144 -10.14 15.57 0.15
C PRO A 144 -8.68 16.03 0.34
N THR A 145 -8.45 17.28 0.80
CA THR A 145 -7.11 17.75 1.17
C THR A 145 -6.49 16.89 2.28
N ALA A 146 -7.25 16.61 3.35
CA ALA A 146 -6.78 15.74 4.43
C ALA A 146 -6.56 14.30 3.95
N GLY A 147 -7.41 13.78 3.06
CA GLY A 147 -7.24 12.49 2.42
C GLY A 147 -5.92 12.39 1.65
N LYS A 148 -5.59 13.38 0.84
CA LYS A 148 -4.32 13.46 0.07
C LYS A 148 -3.11 13.53 1.01
N ILE A 149 -3.15 14.35 2.06
CA ILE A 149 -2.07 14.42 3.06
C ILE A 149 -1.90 13.07 3.76
N THR A 150 -3.00 12.38 4.09
CA THR A 150 -2.97 11.05 4.72
C THR A 150 -2.24 10.04 3.83
N VAL A 151 -2.56 9.98 2.54
CA VAL A 151 -1.85 9.13 1.57
C VAL A 151 -0.36 9.46 1.53
N LEU A 152 0.00 10.76 1.46
CA LEU A 152 1.39 11.22 1.45
C LEU A 152 2.18 10.88 2.72
N LYS A 153 1.51 10.71 3.86
CA LYS A 153 2.12 10.29 5.13
C LYS A 153 2.22 8.76 5.27
N LEU A 154 1.28 8.01 4.74
CA LEU A 154 1.25 6.54 4.84
C LEU A 154 2.16 5.86 3.80
N LEU A 155 2.10 6.26 2.54
CA LEU A 155 2.84 5.61 1.45
C LEU A 155 4.36 5.50 1.67
N PRO A 156 5.07 6.51 2.23
CA PRO A 156 6.52 6.39 2.47
C PRO A 156 6.91 5.21 3.35
N GLN A 157 6.07 4.85 4.34
CA GLN A 157 6.32 3.69 5.20
C GLN A 157 6.11 2.36 4.46
N THR A 158 5.09 2.31 3.61
CA THR A 158 4.80 1.15 2.75
C THR A 158 5.92 0.96 1.72
N ILE A 159 6.36 2.04 1.07
CA ILE A 159 7.51 2.02 0.15
C ILE A 159 8.77 1.48 0.85
N LYS A 160 9.08 1.98 2.06
CA LYS A 160 10.20 1.49 2.86
C LYS A 160 10.08 0.00 3.22
N GLY A 161 8.86 -0.47 3.46
CA GLY A 161 8.59 -1.91 3.67
C GLY A 161 8.90 -2.74 2.43
N LEU A 162 8.47 -2.27 1.25
CA LEU A 162 8.73 -2.92 -0.03
C LEU A 162 10.21 -2.87 -0.43
N GLU A 163 10.93 -1.78 -0.15
CA GLU A 163 12.39 -1.67 -0.36
C GLU A 163 13.17 -2.70 0.47
N LYS A 164 12.71 -2.99 1.70
CA LYS A 164 13.30 -4.06 2.51
C LYS A 164 13.00 -5.45 1.93
N LEU A 165 11.80 -5.66 1.40
CA LEU A 165 11.44 -6.91 0.74
C LEU A 165 12.25 -7.11 -0.55
N GLU A 166 12.38 -6.07 -1.40
CA GLU A 166 13.23 -6.06 -2.58
C GLU A 166 14.66 -6.49 -2.23
N LYS A 167 15.27 -5.83 -1.25
CA LYS A 167 16.62 -6.15 -0.80
C LYS A 167 16.78 -7.59 -0.31
N ALA A 168 15.81 -8.11 0.45
CA ALA A 168 15.84 -9.49 0.89
C ALA A 168 15.77 -10.50 -0.28
N MET A 169 15.05 -10.15 -1.36
CA MET A 169 15.03 -10.94 -2.60
C MET A 169 16.39 -10.90 -3.32
N GLU A 170 17.05 -9.73 -3.40
CA GLU A 170 18.40 -9.58 -3.97
C GLU A 170 19.45 -10.37 -3.18
N GLU A 171 19.34 -10.40 -1.84
CA GLU A 171 20.20 -11.22 -0.99
C GLU A 171 20.02 -12.73 -1.29
N LYS A 172 18.78 -13.19 -1.52
CA LYS A 172 18.49 -14.57 -1.94
C LYS A 172 18.89 -14.85 -3.39
N GLU A 173 18.82 -13.89 -4.28
CA GLU A 173 19.38 -14.00 -5.63
C GLU A 173 20.86 -14.34 -5.56
N ALA A 174 21.63 -13.59 -4.77
CA ALA A 174 23.06 -13.82 -4.61
C ALA A 174 23.37 -15.15 -3.89
N GLU A 175 22.59 -15.50 -2.83
CA GLU A 175 22.79 -16.74 -2.06
C GLU A 175 22.56 -18.01 -2.89
N PHE A 176 21.62 -17.96 -3.85
CA PHE A 176 21.22 -19.12 -4.65
C PHE A 176 21.74 -19.08 -6.10
N ASP A 177 22.73 -18.23 -6.39
CA ASP A 177 23.20 -18.03 -7.76
C ASP A 177 23.96 -19.24 -8.34
N ASP A 178 24.54 -20.09 -7.50
CA ASP A 178 25.23 -21.31 -7.89
C ASP A 178 24.32 -22.54 -8.00
N ILE A 179 23.03 -22.43 -7.67
CA ILE A 179 22.09 -23.54 -7.60
C ILE A 179 21.28 -23.62 -8.90
N LEU A 180 21.53 -24.67 -9.69
CA LEU A 180 20.71 -25.00 -10.85
C LEU A 180 19.37 -25.60 -10.44
N LYS A 181 18.32 -25.19 -11.11
CA LYS A 181 16.99 -25.79 -11.04
C LYS A 181 16.39 -25.96 -12.43
N MET A 182 15.37 -26.83 -12.55
CA MET A 182 14.56 -26.89 -13.76
C MET A 182 13.58 -25.73 -13.81
N GLY A 183 13.68 -24.88 -14.83
CA GLY A 183 12.67 -23.87 -15.14
C GLY A 183 11.39 -24.53 -15.64
N ARG A 184 10.24 -23.97 -15.31
CA ARG A 184 8.93 -24.48 -15.71
C ARG A 184 8.08 -23.40 -16.35
N THR A 185 7.40 -23.76 -17.44
CA THR A 185 6.35 -22.97 -18.09
C THR A 185 5.08 -23.79 -18.13
N GLN A 186 3.93 -23.21 -17.74
CA GLN A 186 2.66 -23.96 -17.62
C GLN A 186 2.79 -25.21 -16.73
N LEU A 187 3.64 -25.14 -15.70
CA LEU A 187 4.01 -26.24 -14.79
C LEU A 187 4.69 -27.45 -15.47
N GLN A 188 5.09 -27.32 -16.73
CA GLN A 188 5.86 -28.35 -17.44
C GLN A 188 7.34 -27.97 -17.46
N ASP A 189 8.22 -28.99 -17.48
CA ASP A 189 9.67 -28.79 -17.61
C ASP A 189 10.00 -27.98 -18.85
N ALA A 190 10.86 -26.98 -18.68
CA ALA A 190 11.32 -26.15 -19.78
C ALA A 190 12.83 -26.29 -19.96
N VAL A 191 13.60 -25.38 -19.43
CA VAL A 191 15.06 -25.35 -19.54
C VAL A 191 15.69 -25.09 -18.18
N PRO A 192 16.95 -25.50 -17.97
CA PRO A 192 17.70 -25.17 -16.75
C PRO A 192 17.81 -23.67 -16.56
N MET A 193 17.71 -23.27 -15.28
CA MET A 193 17.97 -21.90 -14.81
C MET A 193 18.61 -21.94 -13.43
N ARG A 194 19.13 -20.83 -12.94
CA ARG A 194 19.62 -20.72 -11.57
C ARG A 194 18.47 -20.35 -10.62
N LEU A 195 18.44 -20.93 -9.45
CA LEU A 195 17.42 -20.60 -8.45
C LEU A 195 17.49 -19.11 -8.07
N GLY A 196 18.70 -18.54 -7.98
CA GLY A 196 18.90 -17.11 -7.75
C GLY A 196 18.19 -16.23 -8.79
N GLN A 197 18.15 -16.63 -10.06
CA GLN A 197 17.44 -15.86 -11.10
C GLN A 197 15.93 -15.75 -10.85
N SER A 198 15.32 -16.72 -10.16
CA SER A 198 13.92 -16.63 -9.74
C SER A 198 13.73 -15.52 -8.71
N PHE A 199 14.61 -15.42 -7.71
CA PHE A 199 14.57 -14.37 -6.69
C PHE A 199 14.92 -12.99 -7.27
N GLY A 200 15.89 -12.93 -8.19
CA GLY A 200 16.20 -11.69 -8.94
C GLY A 200 15.01 -11.17 -9.75
N ALA A 201 14.24 -12.06 -10.38
CA ALA A 201 13.00 -11.68 -11.07
C ALA A 201 11.95 -11.13 -10.11
N PHE A 202 11.84 -11.67 -8.89
CA PHE A 202 10.98 -11.14 -7.83
C PHE A 202 11.44 -9.75 -7.36
N ALA A 203 12.75 -9.55 -7.14
CA ALA A 203 13.31 -8.23 -6.81
C ALA A 203 13.00 -7.19 -7.90
N HIS A 204 13.14 -7.55 -9.16
CA HIS A 204 12.90 -6.64 -10.28
C HIS A 204 11.43 -6.20 -10.41
N VAL A 205 10.45 -7.04 -10.11
CA VAL A 205 9.05 -6.61 -10.12
C VAL A 205 8.76 -5.66 -8.97
N LEU A 206 9.26 -5.94 -7.76
CA LEU A 206 9.12 -5.06 -6.59
C LEU A 206 9.74 -3.68 -6.84
N LYS A 207 10.90 -3.62 -7.49
CA LYS A 207 11.54 -2.36 -7.89
C LYS A 207 10.65 -1.51 -8.81
N ARG A 208 9.92 -2.14 -9.72
CA ARG A 208 8.96 -1.43 -10.58
C ARG A 208 7.76 -0.93 -9.78
N ASP A 209 7.27 -1.70 -8.80
CA ASP A 209 6.15 -1.31 -7.93
C ASP A 209 6.51 -0.12 -7.04
N ILE A 210 7.69 -0.15 -6.44
CA ILE A 210 8.24 0.96 -5.66
C ILE A 210 8.29 2.24 -6.52
N LYS A 211 8.75 2.13 -7.77
CA LYS A 211 8.78 3.27 -8.69
C LYS A 211 7.37 3.80 -9.00
N ARG A 212 6.39 2.92 -9.23
CA ARG A 212 4.99 3.31 -9.47
C ARG A 212 4.41 4.06 -8.27
N LEU A 213 4.61 3.52 -7.05
CA LEU A 213 4.16 4.16 -5.81
C LEU A 213 4.80 5.54 -5.59
N LYS A 214 6.10 5.69 -5.87
CA LYS A 214 6.78 7.00 -5.79
C LYS A 214 6.20 7.99 -6.81
N ASN A 215 5.90 7.56 -8.02
CA ASN A 215 5.37 8.45 -9.06
C ASN A 215 3.95 8.93 -8.73
N VAL A 216 3.07 8.06 -8.24
CA VAL A 216 1.67 8.42 -7.96
C VAL A 216 1.53 9.39 -6.78
N MET A 217 2.53 9.50 -5.90
CA MET A 217 2.54 10.48 -4.82
C MET A 217 2.51 11.93 -5.31
N ASP A 218 2.98 12.22 -6.50
CA ASP A 218 3.00 13.59 -7.02
C ASP A 218 1.59 14.10 -7.31
N GLU A 219 0.65 13.26 -7.71
CA GLU A 219 -0.76 13.60 -7.90
C GLU A 219 -1.41 14.02 -6.56
N MET A 220 -1.01 13.40 -5.46
CA MET A 220 -1.54 13.72 -4.12
C MET A 220 -1.05 15.06 -3.56
N LYS A 221 -0.02 15.67 -4.12
CA LYS A 221 0.49 16.98 -3.70
C LYS A 221 -0.34 18.16 -4.21
N VAL A 222 -1.28 17.92 -5.13
CA VAL A 222 -2.15 18.93 -5.72
C VAL A 222 -3.48 18.96 -4.97
N LEU A 223 -3.80 20.09 -4.33
CA LEU A 223 -4.91 20.22 -3.39
C LEU A 223 -5.99 21.14 -3.91
N ASN A 224 -7.24 20.91 -3.47
CA ASN A 224 -8.36 21.83 -3.69
C ASN A 224 -8.61 22.78 -2.50
N ILE A 225 -7.70 22.89 -1.53
CA ILE A 225 -7.88 23.75 -0.36
C ILE A 225 -8.05 25.21 -0.75
N GLY A 226 -9.06 25.87 -0.16
CA GLY A 226 -9.51 27.21 -0.54
C GLY A 226 -10.65 27.21 -1.57
N ALA A 227 -10.99 26.05 -2.13
CA ALA A 227 -12.10 25.88 -3.09
C ALA A 227 -13.46 26.20 -2.46
N THR A 228 -13.62 25.99 -1.18
CA THR A 228 -14.89 26.02 -0.44
C THR A 228 -15.94 25.03 -0.98
N ALA A 229 -17.17 25.46 -1.23
CA ALA A 229 -18.30 24.56 -1.47
C ALA A 229 -18.18 23.74 -2.77
N ILE A 230 -17.79 24.39 -3.88
CA ILE A 230 -17.80 23.83 -5.24
C ILE A 230 -16.59 24.23 -6.10
N GLY A 231 -15.56 24.84 -5.52
CA GLY A 231 -14.39 25.28 -6.28
C GLY A 231 -14.37 26.76 -6.68
N THR A 232 -15.41 27.53 -6.39
CA THR A 232 -15.49 28.94 -6.77
C THR A 232 -14.86 29.89 -5.75
N ALA A 233 -14.35 29.38 -4.62
CA ALA A 233 -13.77 30.15 -3.52
C ALA A 233 -14.71 31.29 -3.01
N ILE A 234 -16.02 31.04 -3.02
CA ILE A 234 -16.99 32.04 -2.58
C ILE A 234 -16.76 32.47 -1.13
N ASN A 235 -16.76 33.79 -0.87
CA ASN A 235 -16.53 34.41 0.42
C ASN A 235 -15.13 34.16 1.05
N VAL A 236 -14.17 33.66 0.29
CA VAL A 236 -12.78 33.47 0.74
C VAL A 236 -12.01 34.78 0.58
N ASP A 237 -11.24 35.14 1.61
CA ASP A 237 -10.31 36.27 1.54
C ASP A 237 -9.22 35.99 0.48
N PRO A 238 -8.87 36.93 -0.40
CA PRO A 238 -7.85 36.71 -1.42
C PRO A 238 -6.47 36.36 -0.85
N TYR A 239 -6.11 36.86 0.32
CA TYR A 239 -4.86 36.49 0.99
C TYR A 239 -4.90 35.02 1.42
N TYR A 240 -6.02 34.57 2.01
CA TYR A 240 -6.21 33.19 2.40
C TYR A 240 -6.05 32.25 1.19
N LEU A 241 -6.78 32.53 0.10
CA LEU A 241 -6.76 31.73 -1.12
C LEU A 241 -5.33 31.59 -1.68
N ALA A 242 -4.57 32.67 -1.69
CA ALA A 242 -3.21 32.68 -2.24
C ALA A 242 -2.16 31.98 -1.34
N ASN A 243 -2.41 31.85 -0.04
CA ASN A 243 -1.39 31.43 0.92
C ASN A 243 -1.68 30.13 1.68
N ILE A 244 -2.92 29.64 1.68
CA ILE A 244 -3.31 28.46 2.47
C ILE A 244 -2.47 27.21 2.12
N SER A 245 -2.23 26.93 0.85
CA SER A 245 -1.41 25.78 0.44
C SER A 245 0.04 25.89 0.92
N TYR A 246 0.59 27.11 0.97
CA TYR A 246 1.93 27.35 1.48
C TYR A 246 2.02 27.16 3.01
N GLU A 247 1.07 27.70 3.77
CA GLU A 247 1.04 27.50 5.22
C GLU A 247 0.80 26.04 5.59
N LEU A 248 -0.09 25.35 4.83
CA LEU A 248 -0.34 23.93 5.01
C LEU A 248 0.92 23.09 4.69
N SER A 249 1.69 23.47 3.67
CA SER A 249 2.97 22.81 3.37
C SER A 249 3.94 22.85 4.55
N LYS A 250 4.01 23.98 5.25
CA LYS A 250 4.84 24.12 6.46
C LYS A 250 4.33 23.25 7.61
N VAL A 251 3.03 23.28 7.87
CA VAL A 251 2.42 22.52 8.97
C VAL A 251 2.55 21.01 8.70
N ALA A 252 2.32 20.57 7.47
CA ALA A 252 2.40 19.16 7.10
C ALA A 252 3.83 18.62 6.92
N GLY A 253 4.82 19.53 6.71
CA GLY A 253 6.19 19.17 6.35
C GLY A 253 6.33 18.56 4.95
N ILE A 254 5.39 18.86 4.05
CA ILE A 254 5.30 18.31 2.70
C ILE A 254 5.12 19.46 1.72
N SER A 255 5.84 19.45 0.59
CA SER A 255 5.62 20.45 -0.46
C SER A 255 4.28 20.18 -1.16
N LEU A 256 3.32 21.07 -0.97
CA LEU A 256 1.95 21.00 -1.49
C LEU A 256 1.69 22.22 -2.37
N LYS A 257 0.81 22.07 -3.35
CA LYS A 257 0.38 23.17 -4.22
C LYS A 257 -1.13 23.15 -4.41
N GLN A 258 -1.70 24.32 -4.68
CA GLN A 258 -3.10 24.43 -5.05
C GLN A 258 -3.30 23.95 -6.49
N ALA A 259 -4.44 23.33 -6.78
CA ALA A 259 -4.83 22.94 -8.12
C ALA A 259 -5.04 24.15 -9.02
N ASP A 260 -4.77 23.99 -10.30
CA ASP A 260 -4.97 25.03 -11.31
C ASP A 260 -6.48 25.30 -11.54
N ASP A 261 -7.32 24.27 -11.45
CA ASP A 261 -8.78 24.35 -11.46
C ASP A 261 -9.34 23.74 -10.16
N LEU A 262 -9.89 24.59 -9.31
CA LEU A 262 -10.45 24.19 -8.03
C LEU A 262 -11.82 23.51 -8.15
N ILE A 263 -12.57 23.76 -9.24
CA ILE A 263 -13.86 23.07 -9.49
C ILE A 263 -13.58 21.62 -9.88
N ASP A 264 -12.67 21.40 -10.82
CA ASP A 264 -12.19 20.06 -11.19
C ASP A 264 -11.68 19.28 -9.95
N ALA A 265 -10.79 19.89 -9.20
CA ALA A 265 -10.16 19.26 -8.03
C ALA A 265 -11.12 19.01 -6.85
N THR A 266 -12.32 19.63 -6.86
CA THR A 266 -13.36 19.41 -5.84
C THR A 266 -14.30 18.26 -6.22
N GLN A 267 -14.61 18.10 -7.51
CA GLN A 267 -15.57 17.09 -7.95
C GLN A 267 -14.94 15.74 -8.29
N ASN A 268 -13.64 15.70 -8.63
CA ASN A 268 -12.98 14.49 -9.12
C ASN A 268 -12.05 13.84 -8.08
N LEU A 269 -12.10 12.50 -7.99
CA LEU A 269 -11.33 11.68 -7.06
C LEU A 269 -10.38 10.70 -7.79
N ASP A 270 -10.12 10.92 -9.07
CA ASP A 270 -9.29 10.09 -9.95
C ASP A 270 -7.87 9.88 -9.43
N GLY A 271 -7.26 10.88 -8.77
CA GLY A 271 -5.96 10.73 -8.14
C GLY A 271 -5.93 9.63 -7.05
N PHE A 272 -7.01 9.47 -6.27
CA PHE A 272 -7.12 8.36 -5.30
C PHE A 272 -7.32 7.01 -6.00
N VAL A 273 -8.02 6.99 -7.14
CA VAL A 273 -8.14 5.77 -7.98
C VAL A 273 -6.79 5.39 -8.56
N SER A 274 -5.97 6.35 -8.99
CA SER A 274 -4.59 6.13 -9.43
C SER A 274 -3.75 5.46 -8.33
N VAL A 275 -3.80 5.96 -7.10
CA VAL A 275 -3.12 5.34 -5.94
C VAL A 275 -3.60 3.92 -5.71
N SER A 276 -4.92 3.70 -5.68
CA SER A 276 -5.53 2.38 -5.50
C SER A 276 -5.12 1.39 -6.59
N GLY A 277 -5.11 1.81 -7.85
CA GLY A 277 -4.67 1.00 -8.98
C GLY A 277 -3.21 0.56 -8.88
N VAL A 278 -2.33 1.42 -8.36
CA VAL A 278 -0.92 1.06 -8.12
C VAL A 278 -0.80 0.09 -6.94
N LEU A 279 -1.54 0.29 -5.85
CA LEU A 279 -1.58 -0.65 -4.72
C LEU A 279 -2.08 -2.03 -5.15
N LYS A 280 -3.13 -2.09 -5.97
CA LYS A 280 -3.63 -3.33 -6.56
C LYS A 280 -2.56 -4.03 -7.41
N THR A 281 -1.84 -3.30 -8.26
CA THR A 281 -0.75 -3.87 -9.08
C THR A 281 0.30 -4.50 -8.19
N CYS A 282 0.75 -3.81 -7.15
CA CYS A 282 1.71 -4.34 -6.18
C CYS A 282 1.15 -5.58 -5.45
N ALA A 283 -0.12 -5.56 -5.05
CA ALA A 283 -0.78 -6.70 -4.40
C ALA A 283 -0.81 -7.94 -5.31
N VAL A 284 -1.09 -7.77 -6.60
CA VAL A 284 -1.05 -8.85 -7.60
C VAL A 284 0.35 -9.44 -7.69
N ASP A 285 1.39 -8.61 -7.75
CA ASP A 285 2.77 -9.05 -7.90
C ASP A 285 3.27 -9.80 -6.66
N ILE A 286 3.01 -9.32 -5.43
CA ILE A 286 3.40 -10.03 -4.21
C ILE A 286 2.58 -11.32 -3.99
N SER A 287 1.32 -11.38 -4.43
CA SER A 287 0.52 -12.61 -4.41
C SER A 287 1.08 -13.65 -5.37
N LYS A 288 1.49 -13.25 -6.58
CA LYS A 288 2.16 -14.14 -7.54
C LYS A 288 3.47 -14.69 -6.97
N ILE A 289 4.30 -13.85 -6.36
CA ILE A 289 5.52 -14.29 -5.66
C ILE A 289 5.18 -15.31 -4.57
N SER A 290 4.17 -15.02 -3.75
CA SER A 290 3.72 -15.91 -2.67
C SER A 290 3.25 -17.27 -3.19
N ASN A 291 2.53 -17.30 -4.29
CA ASN A 291 2.10 -18.54 -4.94
C ASN A 291 3.28 -19.37 -5.47
N ASP A 292 4.28 -18.73 -6.07
CA ASP A 292 5.49 -19.41 -6.53
C ASP A 292 6.29 -19.99 -5.35
N LEU A 293 6.45 -19.24 -4.27
CA LEU A 293 7.12 -19.74 -3.05
C LEU A 293 6.40 -20.95 -2.46
N ARG A 294 5.06 -20.94 -2.41
CA ARG A 294 4.26 -22.08 -1.95
C ARG A 294 4.44 -23.29 -2.86
N LEU A 295 4.48 -23.09 -4.17
CA LEU A 295 4.66 -24.17 -5.12
C LEU A 295 6.06 -24.76 -5.04
N MET A 296 7.12 -23.92 -5.05
CA MET A 296 8.51 -24.39 -4.93
C MET A 296 8.79 -25.12 -3.62
N SER A 297 8.11 -24.77 -2.52
CA SER A 297 8.24 -25.41 -1.22
C SER A 297 7.29 -26.57 -0.97
N SER A 298 6.46 -26.94 -1.95
CA SER A 298 5.45 -28.01 -1.80
C SER A 298 6.09 -29.37 -1.48
N GLY A 299 5.43 -30.15 -0.66
CA GLY A 299 5.88 -31.51 -0.28
C GLY A 299 5.95 -31.66 1.23
N PRO A 300 7.08 -32.10 1.82
CA PRO A 300 8.47 -32.15 1.28
C PRO A 300 8.83 -33.38 0.44
N ARG A 301 8.06 -34.44 0.43
CA ARG A 301 8.44 -35.70 -0.27
C ARG A 301 7.67 -35.97 -1.56
N THR A 302 6.47 -35.41 -1.68
CA THR A 302 5.56 -35.66 -2.82
C THR A 302 5.20 -34.37 -3.56
N GLY A 303 5.98 -33.33 -3.41
CA GLY A 303 5.87 -32.07 -4.12
C GLY A 303 7.20 -31.64 -4.72
N LEU A 304 7.34 -30.36 -5.10
CA LEU A 304 8.57 -29.88 -5.74
C LEU A 304 9.74 -29.80 -4.79
N SER A 305 9.55 -29.36 -3.57
CA SER A 305 10.59 -29.29 -2.53
C SER A 305 11.93 -28.68 -3.00
N GLU A 306 11.91 -27.69 -3.87
CA GLU A 306 13.11 -27.00 -4.35
C GLU A 306 13.69 -26.04 -3.30
N ILE A 307 12.81 -25.51 -2.42
CA ILE A 307 13.16 -24.64 -1.30
C ILE A 307 12.44 -25.08 -0.02
N ASN A 308 12.97 -24.66 1.13
CA ASN A 308 12.30 -24.80 2.41
C ASN A 308 11.92 -23.40 2.92
N LEU A 309 10.68 -23.24 3.37
CA LEU A 309 10.22 -22.05 4.07
C LEU A 309 10.40 -22.22 5.57
N PRO A 310 10.67 -21.15 6.33
CA PRO A 310 10.73 -21.23 7.79
C PRO A 310 9.40 -21.71 8.39
N ALA A 311 9.50 -22.71 9.29
CA ALA A 311 8.34 -23.16 10.06
C ALA A 311 7.89 -22.07 11.03
N ARG A 312 6.61 -21.65 10.96
CA ARG A 312 6.07 -20.56 11.79
C ARG A 312 5.00 -20.99 12.76
N GLN A 313 4.28 -22.05 12.44
CA GLN A 313 3.28 -22.65 13.32
C GLN A 313 3.00 -24.09 12.93
N ASN A 314 2.38 -24.85 13.81
CA ASN A 314 1.89 -26.18 13.50
C ASN A 314 0.85 -26.11 12.39
N GLY A 315 0.98 -26.97 11.37
CA GLY A 315 0.13 -26.91 10.17
C GLY A 315 -1.16 -27.71 10.29
N SER A 316 -1.32 -28.54 11.32
CA SER A 316 -2.49 -29.38 11.49
C SER A 316 -2.70 -29.81 12.95
N SER A 317 -3.94 -29.88 13.34
CA SER A 317 -4.34 -30.44 14.66
C SER A 317 -4.41 -31.97 14.66
N ILE A 318 -4.40 -32.60 13.48
CA ILE A 318 -4.60 -34.06 13.31
C ILE A 318 -3.40 -34.76 12.64
N MET A 319 -2.55 -34.03 11.92
CA MET A 319 -1.38 -34.56 11.22
C MET A 319 -0.10 -34.09 11.91
N PRO A 320 0.53 -34.92 12.79
CA PRO A 320 1.76 -34.54 13.49
C PRO A 320 2.89 -34.21 12.49
N GLY A 321 3.61 -33.13 12.72
CA GLY A 321 4.76 -32.72 11.92
C GLY A 321 4.44 -32.03 10.59
N LYS A 322 3.15 -31.83 10.23
CA LYS A 322 2.78 -31.06 9.05
C LYS A 322 3.03 -29.57 9.29
N ILE A 323 3.80 -28.94 8.42
CA ILE A 323 4.06 -27.50 8.41
C ILE A 323 3.51 -26.90 7.11
N ASN A 324 2.69 -25.87 7.23
CA ASN A 324 2.08 -25.19 6.08
C ASN A 324 2.80 -23.86 5.79
N PRO A 325 2.76 -23.36 4.52
CA PRO A 325 3.37 -22.10 4.11
C PRO A 325 2.49 -20.89 4.48
N VAL A 326 2.18 -20.74 5.78
CA VAL A 326 1.15 -19.79 6.27
C VAL A 326 1.49 -18.31 6.02
N ILE A 327 2.77 -17.97 5.90
CA ILE A 327 3.17 -16.58 5.63
C ILE A 327 2.84 -16.19 4.17
N PRO A 328 3.23 -16.94 3.12
CA PRO A 328 2.72 -16.67 1.78
C PRO A 328 1.18 -16.72 1.67
N GLU A 329 0.52 -17.57 2.45
CA GLU A 329 -0.96 -17.65 2.45
C GLU A 329 -1.60 -16.36 2.95
N VAL A 330 -1.15 -15.80 4.07
CA VAL A 330 -1.71 -14.54 4.59
C VAL A 330 -1.39 -13.36 3.67
N VAL A 331 -0.23 -13.35 3.02
CA VAL A 331 0.11 -12.32 2.02
C VAL A 331 -0.85 -12.37 0.82
N SER A 332 -1.19 -13.56 0.34
CA SER A 332 -2.20 -13.70 -0.72
C SER A 332 -3.59 -13.23 -0.28
N GLN A 333 -3.99 -13.48 0.99
CA GLN A 333 -5.25 -12.97 1.52
C GLN A 333 -5.28 -11.43 1.58
N VAL A 334 -4.17 -10.80 1.99
CA VAL A 334 -4.04 -9.34 1.95
C VAL A 334 -4.15 -8.82 0.51
N ALA A 335 -3.55 -9.51 -0.45
CA ALA A 335 -3.68 -9.12 -1.85
C ALA A 335 -5.15 -9.19 -2.34
N TYR A 336 -5.90 -10.22 -1.96
CA TYR A 336 -7.33 -10.32 -2.31
C TYR A 336 -8.15 -9.21 -1.67
N LEU A 337 -7.83 -8.83 -0.43
CA LEU A 337 -8.46 -7.72 0.27
C LEU A 337 -8.24 -6.40 -0.51
N ILE A 338 -6.98 -6.08 -0.86
CA ILE A 338 -6.62 -4.87 -1.60
C ILE A 338 -7.30 -4.82 -2.98
N ILE A 339 -7.38 -5.95 -3.69
CA ILE A 339 -8.09 -6.04 -4.98
C ILE A 339 -9.59 -5.74 -4.79
N GLY A 340 -10.20 -6.26 -3.73
CA GLY A 340 -11.60 -5.97 -3.40
C GLY A 340 -11.83 -4.50 -3.02
N HIS A 341 -10.91 -3.90 -2.28
CA HIS A 341 -10.94 -2.48 -1.93
C HIS A 341 -10.82 -1.58 -3.17
N ASP A 342 -9.94 -1.92 -4.11
CA ASP A 342 -9.79 -1.16 -5.36
C ASP A 342 -11.11 -1.09 -6.14
N TYR A 343 -11.87 -2.17 -6.17
CA TYR A 343 -13.19 -2.16 -6.79
C TYR A 343 -14.16 -1.20 -6.07
N THR A 344 -14.19 -1.24 -4.74
CA THR A 344 -15.02 -0.33 -3.93
C THR A 344 -14.60 1.13 -4.14
N ILE A 345 -13.29 1.43 -4.15
CA ILE A 345 -12.74 2.76 -4.38
C ILE A 345 -13.13 3.28 -5.76
N THR A 346 -13.03 2.44 -6.79
CA THR A 346 -13.43 2.76 -8.17
C THR A 346 -14.90 3.13 -8.24
N MET A 347 -15.79 2.34 -7.62
CA MET A 347 -17.23 2.61 -7.60
C MET A 347 -17.58 3.88 -6.83
N ALA A 348 -16.89 4.13 -5.70
CA ALA A 348 -17.09 5.34 -4.91
C ALA A 348 -16.66 6.61 -5.68
N ALA A 349 -15.56 6.53 -6.42
CA ALA A 349 -15.09 7.65 -7.23
C ALA A 349 -16.01 7.92 -8.43
N GLU A 350 -16.48 6.87 -9.11
CA GLU A 350 -17.41 6.99 -10.25
C GLU A 350 -18.77 7.57 -9.84
N ALA A 351 -19.21 7.32 -8.62
CA ALA A 351 -20.53 7.74 -8.12
C ALA A 351 -20.65 9.25 -7.81
N GLY A 352 -19.61 10.05 -8.03
CA GLY A 352 -19.68 11.51 -7.92
C GLY A 352 -20.73 12.10 -8.87
N GLN A 353 -21.41 13.16 -8.42
CA GLN A 353 -22.46 13.81 -9.19
C GLN A 353 -22.26 15.32 -9.19
N LEU A 354 -22.22 15.91 -10.39
CA LEU A 354 -22.02 17.33 -10.60
C LEU A 354 -20.73 17.82 -9.89
N GLU A 355 -20.83 18.79 -8.99
CA GLU A 355 -19.70 19.52 -8.44
C GLU A 355 -19.11 18.89 -7.16
N LEU A 356 -19.57 17.68 -6.76
CA LEU A 356 -19.07 17.01 -5.55
C LEU A 356 -19.17 15.49 -5.62
N ASN A 357 -18.26 14.80 -4.96
CA ASN A 357 -18.36 13.38 -4.65
C ASN A 357 -18.68 13.20 -3.14
N ALA A 358 -19.81 12.55 -2.84
CA ALA A 358 -20.25 12.33 -1.46
C ALA A 358 -19.68 11.04 -0.80
N PHE A 359 -18.88 10.26 -1.53
CA PHE A 359 -18.47 8.90 -1.13
C PHE A 359 -17.02 8.79 -0.67
N GLU A 360 -16.36 9.91 -0.38
CA GLU A 360 -15.00 9.95 0.17
C GLU A 360 -14.83 9.12 1.45
N PRO A 361 -15.77 9.07 2.41
CA PRO A 361 -15.59 8.29 3.63
C PRO A 361 -15.31 6.81 3.36
N VAL A 362 -16.09 6.14 2.52
CA VAL A 362 -15.88 4.72 2.19
C VAL A 362 -14.60 4.54 1.34
N LEU A 363 -14.31 5.49 0.45
CA LEU A 363 -13.09 5.48 -0.34
C LEU A 363 -11.85 5.54 0.57
N PHE A 364 -11.80 6.48 1.49
CA PHE A 364 -10.69 6.65 2.42
C PHE A 364 -10.52 5.48 3.37
N HIS A 365 -11.63 4.94 3.90
CA HIS A 365 -11.58 3.76 4.75
C HIS A 365 -10.83 2.61 4.08
N HIS A 366 -11.19 2.28 2.84
CA HIS A 366 -10.56 1.18 2.10
C HIS A 366 -9.17 1.50 1.58
N LEU A 367 -8.92 2.75 1.18
CA LEU A 367 -7.62 3.15 0.66
C LEU A 367 -6.54 3.09 1.74
N PHE A 368 -6.81 3.65 2.93
CA PHE A 368 -5.84 3.66 4.04
C PHE A 368 -5.62 2.26 4.60
N GLU A 369 -6.68 1.45 4.72
CA GLU A 369 -6.56 0.04 5.10
C GLU A 369 -5.69 -0.74 4.10
N SER A 370 -5.82 -0.46 2.79
CA SER A 370 -4.99 -1.07 1.75
C SER A 370 -3.52 -0.70 1.88
N ILE A 371 -3.21 0.57 2.16
CA ILE A 371 -1.83 1.04 2.34
C ILE A 371 -1.19 0.37 3.56
N ASP A 372 -1.89 0.34 4.69
CA ASP A 372 -1.38 -0.25 5.93
C ASP A 372 -1.23 -1.76 5.83
N THR A 373 -2.22 -2.46 5.29
CA THR A 373 -2.17 -3.93 5.17
C THR A 373 -1.08 -4.36 4.19
N LEU A 374 -0.83 -3.61 3.11
CA LEU A 374 0.28 -3.88 2.20
C LEU A 374 1.64 -3.74 2.90
N LYS A 375 1.80 -2.67 3.69
CA LYS A 375 3.01 -2.43 4.50
C LYS A 375 3.30 -3.62 5.44
N GLU A 376 2.29 -4.05 6.18
CA GLU A 376 2.44 -5.16 7.13
C GLU A 376 2.65 -6.51 6.43
N ALA A 377 2.00 -6.74 5.27
CA ALA A 377 2.22 -7.93 4.47
C ALA A 377 3.67 -8.00 3.94
N ALA A 378 4.22 -6.90 3.43
CA ALA A 378 5.61 -6.83 2.98
C ALA A 378 6.59 -7.09 4.13
N ALA A 379 6.36 -6.49 5.30
CA ALA A 379 7.19 -6.69 6.49
C ALA A 379 7.12 -8.15 6.99
N THR A 380 5.92 -8.73 7.03
CA THR A 380 5.68 -10.12 7.42
C THR A 380 6.36 -11.11 6.47
N LEU A 381 6.19 -10.92 5.16
CA LEU A 381 6.81 -11.74 4.13
C LEU A 381 8.34 -11.71 4.25
N THR A 382 8.91 -10.51 4.38
CA THR A 382 10.36 -10.32 4.55
C THR A 382 10.87 -11.08 5.78
N LYS A 383 10.36 -10.72 6.96
CA LYS A 383 10.89 -11.17 8.26
C LYS A 383 10.62 -12.65 8.54
N HIS A 384 9.44 -13.13 8.15
CA HIS A 384 8.97 -14.44 8.56
C HIS A 384 9.04 -15.50 7.46
N CYS A 385 9.38 -15.11 6.22
CA CYS A 385 9.53 -16.04 5.11
C CYS A 385 10.88 -15.86 4.39
N ILE A 386 11.08 -14.77 3.65
CA ILE A 386 12.19 -14.63 2.68
C ILE A 386 13.56 -14.80 3.33
N THR A 387 13.83 -14.09 4.43
CA THR A 387 15.15 -14.11 5.08
C THR A 387 15.57 -15.50 5.55
N GLY A 388 14.64 -16.39 5.83
CA GLY A 388 14.90 -17.75 6.33
C GLY A 388 14.71 -18.87 5.31
N ILE A 389 14.51 -18.55 4.03
CA ILE A 389 14.43 -19.56 2.96
C ILE A 389 15.78 -20.25 2.80
N THR A 390 15.76 -21.57 2.65
CA THR A 390 16.93 -22.38 2.26
C THR A 390 16.61 -23.16 0.99
N ALA A 391 17.64 -23.48 0.21
CA ALA A 391 17.49 -24.27 -1.01
C ALA A 391 17.76 -25.75 -0.76
N ASN A 392 17.00 -26.63 -1.42
CA ASN A 392 17.25 -28.07 -1.48
C ASN A 392 18.05 -28.39 -2.74
N LYS A 393 19.38 -28.14 -2.69
CA LYS A 393 20.28 -28.27 -3.84
C LYS A 393 20.20 -29.66 -4.47
N GLY A 394 20.23 -30.73 -3.69
CA GLY A 394 20.15 -32.08 -4.21
C GLY A 394 18.85 -32.38 -4.94
N GLN A 395 17.71 -31.84 -4.47
CA GLN A 395 16.41 -31.98 -5.16
C GLN A 395 16.38 -31.23 -6.51
N CYS A 396 16.98 -30.04 -6.54
CA CYS A 396 17.11 -29.27 -7.77
C CYS A 396 18.01 -29.99 -8.80
N GLU A 397 19.14 -30.56 -8.36
CA GLU A 397 20.06 -31.35 -9.19
C GLU A 397 19.37 -32.60 -9.73
N GLU A 398 18.64 -33.34 -8.89
CA GLU A 398 17.89 -34.54 -9.30
C GLU A 398 16.86 -34.22 -10.41
N TYR A 399 16.15 -33.10 -10.30
CA TYR A 399 15.22 -32.66 -11.34
C TYR A 399 15.91 -32.32 -12.65
N ILE A 400 17.08 -31.69 -12.63
CA ILE A 400 17.88 -31.43 -13.82
C ILE A 400 18.29 -32.74 -14.48
N GLU A 401 18.76 -33.74 -13.72
CA GLU A 401 19.21 -35.01 -14.25
C GLU A 401 18.08 -35.83 -14.87
N LYS A 402 16.91 -35.84 -14.26
CA LYS A 402 15.73 -36.55 -14.75
C LYS A 402 15.00 -35.87 -15.91
N SER A 403 15.17 -34.56 -16.06
CA SER A 403 14.44 -33.82 -17.09
C SER A 403 15.06 -33.94 -18.45
N VAL A 404 14.21 -34.07 -19.47
CA VAL A 404 14.64 -33.98 -20.88
C VAL A 404 14.96 -32.55 -21.31
N GLY A 405 14.65 -31.57 -20.49
CA GLY A 405 14.88 -30.12 -20.76
C GLY A 405 16.35 -29.77 -21.02
N ILE A 406 17.30 -30.58 -20.47
CA ILE A 406 18.74 -30.37 -20.75
C ILE A 406 19.09 -30.62 -22.22
N SER A 407 18.28 -31.39 -22.99
CA SER A 407 18.50 -31.62 -24.40
C SER A 407 18.54 -30.31 -25.21
N THR A 408 17.83 -29.27 -24.74
CA THR A 408 17.85 -27.92 -25.35
C THR A 408 19.24 -27.29 -25.29
N ALA A 409 20.01 -27.49 -24.20
CA ALA A 409 21.36 -27.00 -24.09
C ALA A 409 22.34 -27.73 -25.04
N LEU A 410 21.99 -28.92 -25.48
CA LEU A 410 22.78 -29.74 -26.39
C LEU A 410 22.51 -29.42 -27.89
N CYS A 411 21.37 -28.78 -28.22
CA CYS A 411 21.01 -28.47 -29.61
C CYS A 411 22.10 -27.77 -30.42
N PRO A 412 22.88 -26.82 -29.90
CA PRO A 412 23.95 -26.16 -30.65
C PRO A 412 25.12 -27.09 -31.04
N TYR A 413 25.24 -28.23 -30.34
CA TYR A 413 26.37 -29.16 -30.50
C TYR A 413 26.01 -30.40 -31.30
N ILE A 414 24.83 -30.97 -31.08
CA ILE A 414 24.41 -32.23 -31.77
C ILE A 414 23.24 -32.01 -32.75
N GLY A 415 22.75 -30.77 -32.88
CA GLY A 415 21.63 -30.42 -33.75
C GLY A 415 20.25 -30.67 -33.16
N TYR A 416 19.25 -29.95 -33.64
CA TYR A 416 17.87 -30.04 -33.12
C TYR A 416 17.25 -31.42 -33.29
N ALA A 417 17.39 -32.04 -34.51
CA ALA A 417 16.78 -33.34 -34.82
C ALA A 417 17.31 -34.44 -33.89
N LYS A 418 18.62 -34.47 -33.64
CA LYS A 418 19.25 -35.46 -32.77
C LYS A 418 18.91 -35.21 -31.29
N SER A 419 18.87 -33.96 -30.86
CA SER A 419 18.43 -33.61 -29.52
C SER A 419 16.98 -34.05 -29.28
N ALA A 420 16.09 -33.87 -30.25
CA ALA A 420 14.70 -34.33 -30.16
C ALA A 420 14.55 -35.86 -30.12
N GLU A 421 15.41 -36.58 -30.87
CA GLU A 421 15.46 -38.06 -30.84
C GLU A 421 15.88 -38.55 -29.46
N ILE A 422 16.96 -37.99 -28.91
CA ILE A 422 17.48 -38.32 -27.57
C ILE A 422 16.45 -38.01 -26.49
N ALA A 423 15.78 -36.85 -26.54
CA ALA A 423 14.73 -36.49 -25.60
C ALA A 423 13.55 -37.51 -25.66
N LYS A 424 13.07 -37.89 -26.83
CA LYS A 424 12.03 -38.91 -27.01
C LYS A 424 12.47 -40.27 -26.48
N LYS A 425 13.71 -40.68 -26.74
CA LYS A 425 14.28 -41.93 -26.24
C LYS A 425 14.35 -41.95 -24.73
N SER A 426 14.81 -40.84 -24.11
CA SER A 426 14.87 -40.67 -22.67
C SER A 426 13.48 -40.79 -22.02
N LEU A 427 12.46 -40.08 -22.56
CA LEU A 427 11.08 -40.19 -22.06
C LEU A 427 10.51 -41.62 -22.15
N LYS A 428 10.88 -42.35 -23.19
CA LYS A 428 10.36 -43.73 -23.40
C LYS A 428 11.07 -44.76 -22.53
N THR A 429 12.38 -44.58 -22.30
CA THR A 429 13.22 -45.59 -21.63
C THR A 429 13.46 -45.27 -20.16
N GLY A 430 13.27 -44.03 -19.75
CA GLY A 430 13.66 -43.53 -18.42
C GLY A 430 15.17 -43.31 -18.24
N ILE A 431 15.98 -43.57 -19.28
CA ILE A 431 17.42 -43.34 -19.23
C ILE A 431 17.68 -41.82 -19.33
N PRO A 432 18.53 -41.27 -18.46
CA PRO A 432 18.88 -39.84 -18.51
C PRO A 432 19.48 -39.41 -19.85
N VAL A 433 19.17 -38.19 -20.29
CA VAL A 433 19.70 -37.62 -21.55
C VAL A 433 21.22 -37.67 -21.60
N LYS A 434 21.91 -37.39 -20.48
CA LYS A 434 23.38 -37.47 -20.37
C LYS A 434 23.92 -38.83 -20.78
N GLU A 435 23.31 -39.90 -20.24
CA GLU A 435 23.75 -41.27 -20.49
C GLU A 435 23.52 -41.63 -21.96
N LEU A 436 22.38 -41.33 -22.51
CA LEU A 436 22.08 -41.58 -23.93
C LEU A 436 23.01 -40.88 -24.90
N VAL A 437 23.43 -39.64 -24.58
CA VAL A 437 24.39 -38.86 -25.39
C VAL A 437 25.77 -39.53 -25.39
N LEU A 438 26.22 -40.07 -24.24
CA LEU A 438 27.48 -40.79 -24.12
C LEU A 438 27.41 -42.17 -24.77
N GLU A 439 26.35 -42.95 -24.53
CA GLU A 439 26.16 -44.27 -25.12
C GLU A 439 26.14 -44.22 -26.68
N GLU A 440 25.53 -43.18 -27.25
CA GLU A 440 25.48 -42.99 -28.70
C GLU A 440 26.73 -42.31 -29.28
N GLY A 441 27.71 -41.99 -28.44
CA GLY A 441 28.99 -41.39 -28.86
C GLY A 441 28.86 -39.99 -29.45
N LEU A 442 27.79 -39.26 -29.14
CA LEU A 442 27.50 -37.94 -29.71
C LEU A 442 28.43 -36.85 -29.19
N LEU A 443 28.86 -36.96 -27.93
CA LEU A 443 29.77 -36.06 -27.26
C LEU A 443 30.67 -36.89 -26.30
N LYS A 444 31.87 -36.38 -26.04
CA LYS A 444 32.73 -36.95 -24.99
C LYS A 444 32.26 -36.44 -23.63
N GLU A 445 32.62 -37.21 -22.58
CA GLU A 445 32.25 -36.88 -21.20
C GLU A 445 32.75 -35.49 -20.76
N GLU A 446 33.94 -35.11 -21.19
CA GLU A 446 34.54 -33.82 -20.86
C GLU A 446 33.82 -32.65 -21.58
N GLU A 447 33.43 -32.87 -22.84
CA GLU A 447 32.64 -31.90 -23.61
C GLU A 447 31.26 -31.70 -22.99
N LEU A 448 30.60 -32.82 -22.63
CA LEU A 448 29.29 -32.80 -22.00
C LEU A 448 29.31 -32.07 -20.64
N LYS A 449 30.32 -32.36 -19.79
CA LYS A 449 30.52 -31.66 -18.52
C LYS A 449 30.72 -30.15 -18.72
N GLU A 450 31.44 -29.73 -19.77
CA GLU A 450 31.70 -28.35 -20.05
C GLU A 450 30.42 -27.61 -20.57
N ILE A 451 29.62 -28.28 -21.41
CA ILE A 451 28.36 -27.73 -21.96
C ILE A 451 27.32 -27.56 -20.84
N LEU A 452 27.26 -28.50 -19.92
CA LEU A 452 26.27 -28.53 -18.83
C LEU A 452 26.72 -27.75 -17.57
N LYS A 453 27.78 -26.94 -17.66
CA LYS A 453 28.11 -26.00 -16.59
C LYS A 453 26.99 -24.98 -16.37
N PRO A 454 26.65 -24.61 -15.13
CA PRO A 454 25.59 -23.68 -14.80
C PRO A 454 25.66 -22.38 -15.60
N GLU A 455 26.85 -21.79 -15.70
CA GLU A 455 27.07 -20.51 -16.38
C GLU A 455 26.77 -20.59 -17.87
N LYS A 456 27.04 -21.75 -18.52
CA LYS A 456 26.81 -21.94 -19.94
C LYS A 456 25.36 -22.18 -20.30
N MET A 457 24.61 -22.85 -19.41
CA MET A 457 23.21 -23.15 -19.64
C MET A 457 22.29 -21.97 -19.33
N THR A 458 22.69 -21.07 -18.44
CA THR A 458 21.80 -20.06 -17.85
C THR A 458 22.16 -18.61 -18.14
N GLN A 459 23.29 -18.36 -18.85
CA GLN A 459 23.65 -17.00 -19.25
C GLN A 459 22.91 -16.59 -20.52
N PRO A 460 22.32 -15.39 -20.57
CA PRO A 460 21.77 -14.84 -21.80
C PRO A 460 22.91 -14.73 -22.86
N MET A 461 22.62 -15.06 -24.10
CA MET A 461 23.58 -14.89 -25.23
C MET A 461 24.07 -13.45 -25.44
N ARG A 462 23.59 -12.47 -24.68
CA ARG A 462 23.97 -11.04 -24.81
C ARG A 462 25.47 -10.77 -24.70
N GLU A 463 26.21 -11.53 -23.90
CA GLU A 463 27.68 -11.36 -23.82
C GLU A 463 28.41 -11.87 -25.08
N LYS A 464 27.86 -12.88 -25.77
CA LYS A 464 28.45 -13.35 -27.05
C LYS A 464 28.20 -12.37 -28.21
N VAL A 465 27.03 -11.70 -28.20
CA VAL A 465 26.68 -10.70 -29.24
C VAL A 465 27.51 -9.43 -29.07
N MET A 466 27.77 -8.96 -27.86
CA MET A 466 28.60 -7.78 -27.63
C MET A 466 30.08 -8.01 -27.93
N LYS A 467 30.62 -9.24 -27.76
CA LYS A 467 31.99 -9.60 -28.17
C LYS A 467 32.15 -9.87 -29.66
N ALA A 468 31.04 -10.06 -30.39
CA ALA A 468 31.07 -10.27 -31.84
C ALA A 468 30.83 -8.95 -32.64
N VAL A 469 30.42 -7.88 -31.94
CA VAL A 469 30.14 -6.54 -32.53
C VAL A 469 31.19 -5.50 -32.08
N SER A 470 32.10 -5.87 -31.17
CA SER A 470 33.29 -5.11 -30.80
C SER A 470 34.54 -5.68 -31.50
#